data_5c8e81781aab2102ad95ce5194ef105a
#
_entry.id   5c8e81781aab2102ad95ce5194ef105a
#
_cell.length_a   1.000
_cell.length_b   1.000
_cell.length_c   1.000
_cell.angle_alpha   90.00
_cell.angle_beta   90.00
_cell.angle_gamma   90.00
#
_symmetry.space_group_name_H-M   'P 1'
#
loop_
_entity.id
_entity.type
_entity.pdbx_description
1 polymer ?
#
loop_
_entity_poly.entity_id
_entity_poly.type
_entity_poly.pdbx_seq_one_letter_code
_entity_poly.pdbx_strand_id
1 'polypeptide(L)'
;MINNITARTAKPDALTSLLRSDLPDLGEILVSRIAPSNERSSEADPLTLYMNQAARWSRLGAEEELQLGRKIKAGKDAAGNLTTEAQTAFAELVNRNLRLPYHAAQQMRVPREELLDLISAGNAALMDAARDFNADLGHRFSTYAFWGIRSAVMRELNFLRRTVRLPRNLHEQLSKLRKAEAALLQELGREPEEEEVAAAFGCTPEKITELRCYQQHGQSLDAPLGEESEMSFGETLADREAGTPADHAEAADRVDALREVLAQLTPRELEVIRLRHGLDGEELTLDAIGQRQGVSRERIRQIEAVALRKMGLAARR
;
A
#
# COMPACT_ATOMS: atom_id res chain seq x y z
N MET A 1 -5.21 -18.73 -43.07
CA MET A 1 -6.60 -18.23 -43.20
C MET A 1 -6.92 -17.53 -41.90
N ILE A 2 -6.89 -16.21 -41.95
CA ILE A 2 -7.08 -15.32 -40.82
C ILE A 2 -8.58 -15.00 -40.80
N ASN A 3 -9.30 -15.37 -39.75
CA ASN A 3 -10.68 -14.97 -39.58
C ASN A 3 -10.83 -13.95 -38.45
N ASN A 4 -11.21 -12.77 -38.87
CA ASN A 4 -11.67 -11.61 -38.11
C ASN A 4 -12.73 -12.01 -37.05
N ILE A 5 -12.48 -11.69 -35.81
CA ILE A 5 -13.50 -11.57 -34.79
C ILE A 5 -13.79 -10.06 -34.64
N THR A 6 -14.83 -9.64 -35.33
CA THR A 6 -15.43 -8.30 -35.23
C THR A 6 -15.97 -8.08 -33.81
N ALA A 7 -15.47 -7.06 -33.16
CA ALA A 7 -16.00 -6.52 -31.93
C ALA A 7 -17.46 -6.11 -32.11
N ARG A 8 -18.39 -6.81 -31.43
CA ARG A 8 -19.77 -6.37 -31.26
C ARG A 8 -19.78 -5.17 -30.31
N THR A 9 -19.88 -3.99 -30.88
CA THR A 9 -20.24 -2.75 -30.17
C THR A 9 -21.66 -2.90 -29.62
N ALA A 10 -21.76 -3.07 -28.29
CA ALA A 10 -23.04 -2.99 -27.59
C ALA A 10 -23.59 -1.56 -27.74
N LYS A 11 -24.86 -1.44 -28.14
CA LYS A 11 -25.57 -0.17 -28.31
C LYS A 11 -25.61 0.58 -26.98
N PRO A 12 -25.33 1.90 -26.98
CA PRO A 12 -25.32 2.74 -25.78
C PRO A 12 -26.68 2.94 -25.11
N ASP A 13 -27.76 2.59 -25.77
CA ASP A 13 -29.13 2.93 -25.33
C ASP A 13 -29.66 2.07 -24.17
N ALA A 14 -29.17 0.83 -23.99
CA ALA A 14 -29.60 -0.06 -22.90
C ALA A 14 -28.98 0.30 -21.53
N LEU A 15 -27.79 0.91 -21.53
CA LEU A 15 -27.12 1.39 -20.31
C LEU A 15 -27.70 2.71 -19.81
N THR A 16 -28.23 3.54 -20.72
CA THR A 16 -28.79 4.86 -20.38
C THR A 16 -30.17 4.73 -19.74
N SER A 17 -30.95 3.67 -20.05
CA SER A 17 -32.26 3.42 -19.45
C SER A 17 -32.18 2.90 -18.01
N LEU A 18 -31.14 2.12 -17.68
CA LEU A 18 -30.90 1.61 -16.33
C LEU A 18 -30.41 2.70 -15.35
N LEU A 19 -29.84 3.79 -15.87
CA LEU A 19 -29.32 4.89 -15.08
C LEU A 19 -30.35 5.99 -14.77
N ARG A 20 -31.54 5.95 -15.41
CA ARG A 20 -32.57 6.98 -15.24
C ARG A 20 -33.60 6.70 -14.14
N SER A 21 -33.76 5.47 -13.67
CA SER A 21 -34.87 5.10 -12.77
C SER A 21 -34.54 5.02 -11.27
N ASP A 22 -33.25 4.93 -10.87
CA ASP A 22 -32.91 4.53 -9.49
C ASP A 22 -31.88 5.42 -8.77
N LEU A 23 -31.71 6.67 -9.17
CA LEU A 23 -31.03 7.66 -8.35
C LEU A 23 -32.08 8.45 -7.54
N PRO A 24 -32.42 8.00 -6.33
CA PRO A 24 -33.27 8.81 -5.44
C PRO A 24 -32.60 10.14 -5.19
N ASP A 25 -33.38 11.17 -4.96
CA ASP A 25 -32.88 12.52 -4.69
C ASP A 25 -31.98 12.50 -3.43
N LEU A 26 -30.68 12.40 -3.68
CA LEU A 26 -29.63 12.22 -2.67
C LEU A 26 -29.50 13.44 -1.74
N GLY A 27 -30.20 14.52 -2.04
CA GLY A 27 -30.26 15.73 -1.21
C GLY A 27 -30.99 15.50 0.10
N GLU A 28 -32.15 14.85 0.08
CA GLU A 28 -32.99 14.65 1.26
C GLU A 28 -32.48 13.51 2.17
N ILE A 29 -31.91 12.45 1.57
CA ILE A 29 -31.38 11.31 2.34
C ILE A 29 -30.11 11.67 3.11
N LEU A 30 -29.28 12.58 2.58
CA LEU A 30 -28.05 13.04 3.25
C LEU A 30 -28.32 13.99 4.41
N VAL A 31 -29.33 14.85 4.28
CA VAL A 31 -29.68 15.81 5.35
C VAL A 31 -30.41 15.13 6.52
N SER A 32 -31.21 14.09 6.27
CA SER A 32 -31.96 13.40 7.33
C SER A 32 -31.16 12.39 8.14
N ARG A 33 -30.03 11.87 7.60
CA ARG A 33 -29.13 10.95 8.31
C ARG A 33 -27.96 11.60 9.03
N ILE A 34 -27.70 12.88 8.77
CA ILE A 34 -26.69 13.68 9.47
C ILE A 34 -27.44 14.74 10.31
N ALA A 35 -28.37 14.30 11.14
CA ALA A 35 -28.80 15.12 12.28
C ALA A 35 -27.58 15.21 13.21
N PRO A 36 -27.15 16.43 13.63
CA PRO A 36 -26.06 16.52 14.57
C PRO A 36 -26.50 15.83 15.87
N SER A 37 -25.93 14.70 16.19
CA SER A 37 -25.96 14.19 17.55
C SER A 37 -25.25 15.25 18.40
N ASN A 38 -26.00 15.88 19.26
CA ASN A 38 -25.60 17.00 20.11
C ASN A 38 -24.74 16.49 21.28
N GLU A 39 -23.68 15.73 20.97
CA GLU A 39 -22.64 15.37 21.91
C GLU A 39 -21.41 16.22 21.59
N ARG A 40 -21.18 17.16 22.51
CA ARG A 40 -19.99 18.00 22.56
C ARG A 40 -18.75 17.14 22.81
N SER A 41 -18.22 16.44 21.80
CA SER A 41 -16.86 15.94 21.79
C SER A 41 -15.97 17.00 21.15
N SER A 42 -14.96 17.46 21.87
CA SER A 42 -14.09 18.60 21.56
C SER A 42 -13.12 18.38 20.38
N GLU A 43 -13.24 17.28 19.66
CA GLU A 43 -12.51 17.03 18.42
C GLU A 43 -13.51 16.64 17.34
N ALA A 44 -13.74 17.55 16.40
CA ALA A 44 -14.61 17.28 15.26
C ALA A 44 -13.99 16.15 14.41
N ASP A 45 -14.70 15.01 14.30
CA ASP A 45 -14.33 13.88 13.46
C ASP A 45 -13.95 14.36 12.04
N PRO A 46 -12.77 13.97 11.52
CA PRO A 46 -12.26 14.40 10.21
C PRO A 46 -13.25 14.18 9.06
N LEU A 47 -14.01 13.09 9.08
CA LEU A 47 -15.07 12.82 8.10
C LEU A 47 -16.18 13.87 8.17
N THR A 48 -16.60 14.26 9.37
CA THR A 48 -17.60 15.30 9.58
C THR A 48 -17.09 16.65 9.09
N LEU A 49 -15.82 16.99 9.32
CA LEU A 49 -15.20 18.21 8.78
C LEU A 49 -15.19 18.21 7.25
N TYR A 50 -14.81 17.11 6.63
CA TYR A 50 -14.86 16.97 5.17
C TYR A 50 -16.27 17.18 4.63
N MET A 51 -17.26 16.52 5.21
CA MET A 51 -18.66 16.65 4.78
C MET A 51 -19.19 18.07 4.94
N ASN A 52 -18.84 18.74 6.03
CA ASN A 52 -19.22 20.14 6.26
C ASN A 52 -18.57 21.08 5.23
N GLN A 53 -17.32 20.83 4.84
CA GLN A 53 -16.67 21.58 3.76
C GLN A 53 -17.33 21.33 2.41
N ALA A 54 -17.59 20.06 2.06
CA ALA A 54 -18.27 19.70 0.83
C ALA A 54 -19.72 20.23 0.74
N ALA A 55 -20.39 20.41 1.90
CA ALA A 55 -21.74 20.95 1.98
C ALA A 55 -21.82 22.45 1.70
N ARG A 56 -20.73 23.21 1.87
CA ARG A 56 -20.68 24.66 1.60
C ARG A 56 -20.91 24.99 0.12
N TRP A 57 -20.64 24.04 -0.77
CA TRP A 57 -20.75 24.24 -2.19
C TRP A 57 -22.10 23.76 -2.72
N SER A 58 -22.82 24.63 -3.43
CA SER A 58 -24.04 24.26 -4.13
C SER A 58 -23.75 23.34 -5.32
N ARG A 59 -24.71 22.52 -5.72
CA ARG A 59 -24.59 21.66 -6.92
C ARG A 59 -24.56 22.51 -8.18
N LEU A 60 -23.80 22.04 -9.18
CA LEU A 60 -23.75 22.68 -10.50
C LEU A 60 -24.97 22.29 -11.34
N GLY A 61 -25.52 23.29 -12.06
CA GLY A 61 -26.43 23.07 -13.16
C GLY A 61 -25.71 22.48 -14.38
N ALA A 62 -26.47 21.89 -15.31
CA ALA A 62 -25.88 21.31 -16.51
C ALA A 62 -25.15 22.34 -17.37
N GLU A 63 -25.69 23.53 -17.52
CA GLU A 63 -25.09 24.63 -18.28
C GLU A 63 -23.82 25.17 -17.60
N GLU A 64 -23.80 25.26 -16.26
CA GLU A 64 -22.63 25.68 -15.50
C GLU A 64 -21.47 24.67 -15.65
N GLU A 65 -21.77 23.36 -15.58
CA GLU A 65 -20.78 22.29 -15.83
C GLU A 65 -20.14 22.43 -17.23
N LEU A 66 -20.96 22.68 -18.27
CA LEU A 66 -20.49 22.87 -19.64
C LEU A 66 -19.62 24.13 -19.77
N GLN A 67 -20.01 25.23 -19.14
CA GLN A 67 -19.24 26.48 -19.18
C GLN A 67 -17.88 26.31 -18.49
N LEU A 68 -17.85 25.68 -17.30
CA LEU A 68 -16.61 25.40 -16.58
C LEU A 68 -15.71 24.45 -17.37
N GLY A 69 -16.26 23.36 -17.92
CA GLY A 69 -15.52 22.42 -18.74
C GLY A 69 -14.89 23.07 -19.99
N ARG A 70 -15.62 23.96 -20.67
CA ARG A 70 -15.09 24.72 -21.81
C ARG A 70 -13.96 25.68 -21.41
N LYS A 71 -14.09 26.38 -20.26
CA LYS A 71 -13.04 27.26 -19.74
C LYS A 71 -11.75 26.46 -19.40
N ILE A 72 -11.89 25.29 -18.79
CA ILE A 72 -10.77 24.42 -18.48
C ILE A 72 -10.08 23.96 -19.76
N LYS A 73 -10.85 23.51 -20.78
CA LYS A 73 -10.33 23.05 -22.07
C LYS A 73 -9.62 24.17 -22.83
N ALA A 74 -10.22 25.38 -22.89
CA ALA A 74 -9.65 26.53 -23.58
C ALA A 74 -8.36 27.06 -22.92
N GLY A 75 -8.24 26.95 -21.61
CA GLY A 75 -7.06 27.39 -20.87
C GLY A 75 -5.98 26.33 -20.67
N LYS A 76 -6.07 25.16 -21.31
CA LYS A 76 -5.06 24.09 -21.24
C LYS A 76 -4.04 24.31 -22.37
N ASP A 77 -2.77 24.48 -22.02
CA ASP A 77 -1.67 24.59 -22.99
C ASP A 77 -1.24 23.21 -23.52
N ALA A 78 -0.35 23.19 -24.52
CA ALA A 78 0.16 21.95 -25.13
C ALA A 78 0.94 21.07 -24.12
N ALA A 79 1.43 21.63 -23.04
CA ALA A 79 2.11 20.93 -21.95
C ALA A 79 1.16 20.44 -20.85
N GLY A 80 -0.15 20.75 -20.97
CA GLY A 80 -1.17 20.35 -19.98
C GLY A 80 -1.30 21.29 -18.80
N ASN A 81 -0.58 22.45 -18.76
CA ASN A 81 -0.72 23.43 -17.70
C ASN A 81 -1.98 24.27 -17.92
N LEU A 82 -2.59 24.68 -16.84
CA LEU A 82 -3.80 25.49 -16.85
C LEU A 82 -3.45 26.98 -16.63
N THR A 83 -4.08 27.86 -17.41
CA THR A 83 -4.04 29.31 -17.15
C THR A 83 -4.74 29.62 -15.83
N THR A 84 -4.50 30.80 -15.25
CA THR A 84 -5.10 31.22 -13.95
C THR A 84 -6.62 31.13 -13.98
N GLU A 85 -7.27 31.53 -15.08
CA GLU A 85 -8.72 31.42 -15.24
C GLU A 85 -9.20 29.97 -15.31
N ALA A 86 -8.47 29.12 -16.02
CA ALA A 86 -8.78 27.69 -16.11
C ALA A 86 -8.55 26.99 -14.76
N GLN A 87 -7.55 27.40 -13.98
CA GLN A 87 -7.33 26.88 -12.62
C GLN A 87 -8.49 27.23 -11.67
N THR A 88 -9.01 28.45 -11.77
CA THR A 88 -10.19 28.86 -10.98
C THR A 88 -11.42 28.05 -11.38
N ALA A 89 -11.69 27.89 -12.68
CA ALA A 89 -12.78 27.05 -13.18
C ALA A 89 -12.63 25.57 -12.78
N PHE A 90 -11.40 25.04 -12.83
CA PHE A 90 -11.07 23.69 -12.38
C PHE A 90 -11.35 23.51 -10.87
N ALA A 91 -10.88 24.44 -10.04
CA ALA A 91 -11.11 24.39 -8.60
C ALA A 91 -12.60 24.46 -8.26
N GLU A 92 -13.38 25.30 -8.97
CA GLU A 92 -14.82 25.39 -8.81
C GLU A 92 -15.52 24.08 -9.21
N LEU A 93 -15.17 23.48 -10.35
CA LEU A 93 -15.73 22.21 -10.82
C LEU A 93 -15.45 21.08 -9.81
N VAL A 94 -14.23 20.99 -9.27
CA VAL A 94 -13.86 19.99 -8.27
C VAL A 94 -14.61 20.22 -6.96
N ASN A 95 -14.56 21.44 -6.42
CA ASN A 95 -15.15 21.76 -5.09
C ASN A 95 -16.65 21.49 -5.04
N ARG A 96 -17.38 21.82 -6.11
CA ARG A 96 -18.83 21.59 -6.20
C ARG A 96 -19.20 20.12 -6.39
N ASN A 97 -18.20 19.24 -6.69
CA ASN A 97 -18.39 17.80 -6.89
C ASN A 97 -17.74 16.91 -5.82
N LEU A 98 -17.23 17.47 -4.71
CA LEU A 98 -16.59 16.71 -3.60
C LEU A 98 -17.50 15.66 -2.94
N ARG A 99 -18.80 15.71 -3.18
CA ARG A 99 -19.74 14.70 -2.68
C ARG A 99 -19.69 13.38 -3.46
N LEU A 100 -19.20 13.39 -4.72
CA LEU A 100 -19.14 12.17 -5.56
C LEU A 100 -18.19 11.12 -5.00
N PRO A 101 -16.93 11.42 -4.61
CA PRO A 101 -16.02 10.47 -3.96
C PRO A 101 -16.58 9.87 -2.68
N TYR A 102 -17.21 10.69 -1.83
CA TYR A 102 -17.87 10.20 -0.61
C TYR A 102 -18.96 9.17 -0.94
N HIS A 103 -19.83 9.50 -1.92
CA HIS A 103 -20.90 8.58 -2.32
C HIS A 103 -20.35 7.26 -2.88
N ALA A 104 -19.31 7.32 -3.71
CA ALA A 104 -18.66 6.13 -4.24
C ALA A 104 -18.03 5.27 -3.13
N ALA A 105 -17.36 5.89 -2.15
CA ALA A 105 -16.76 5.20 -1.01
C ALA A 105 -17.82 4.56 -0.10
N GLN A 106 -18.92 5.27 0.16
CA GLN A 106 -20.03 4.78 1.00
C GLN A 106 -20.68 3.50 0.43
N GLN A 107 -20.75 3.37 -0.91
CA GLN A 107 -21.28 2.18 -1.57
C GLN A 107 -20.44 0.92 -1.32
N MET A 108 -19.16 1.07 -0.91
CA MET A 108 -18.26 -0.06 -0.66
C MET A 108 -18.50 -0.74 0.69
N ARG A 109 -19.35 -0.18 1.56
CA ARG A 109 -19.72 -0.71 2.89
C ARG A 109 -18.48 -1.06 3.73
N VAL A 110 -17.54 -0.12 3.81
CA VAL A 110 -16.33 -0.24 4.62
C VAL A 110 -16.51 0.39 6.00
N PRO A 111 -15.68 0.03 6.99
CA PRO A 111 -15.61 0.71 8.27
C PRO A 111 -15.39 2.22 8.10
N ARG A 112 -15.89 3.01 9.07
CA ARG A 112 -15.80 4.48 9.02
C ARG A 112 -14.36 4.99 8.96
N GLU A 113 -13.45 4.27 9.58
CA GLU A 113 -12.03 4.60 9.67
C GLU A 113 -11.35 4.57 8.28
N GLU A 114 -11.72 3.62 7.44
CA GLU A 114 -11.17 3.47 6.08
C GLU A 114 -11.80 4.46 5.06
N LEU A 115 -12.95 5.08 5.40
CA LEU A 115 -13.68 5.94 4.45
C LEU A 115 -12.86 7.14 4.00
N LEU A 116 -12.04 7.74 4.88
CA LEU A 116 -11.25 8.92 4.54
C LEU A 116 -10.17 8.62 3.49
N ASP A 117 -9.52 7.46 3.59
CA ASP A 117 -8.50 7.04 2.63
C ASP A 117 -9.14 6.79 1.27
N LEU A 118 -10.30 6.12 1.26
CA LEU A 118 -11.06 5.90 0.03
C LEU A 118 -11.56 7.20 -0.61
N ILE A 119 -12.01 8.17 0.20
CA ILE A 119 -12.41 9.50 -0.27
C ILE A 119 -11.21 10.23 -0.85
N SER A 120 -10.04 10.15 -0.23
CA SER A 120 -8.81 10.78 -0.71
C SER A 120 -8.40 10.25 -2.08
N ALA A 121 -8.41 8.92 -2.27
CA ALA A 121 -8.19 8.29 -3.57
C ALA A 121 -9.25 8.70 -4.60
N GLY A 122 -10.52 8.79 -4.18
CA GLY A 122 -11.62 9.27 -5.01
C GLY A 122 -11.48 10.74 -5.40
N ASN A 123 -10.99 11.61 -4.51
CA ASN A 123 -10.73 13.02 -4.79
C ASN A 123 -9.60 13.20 -5.82
N ALA A 124 -8.54 12.39 -5.74
CA ALA A 124 -7.49 12.38 -6.75
C ALA A 124 -8.06 12.05 -8.15
N ALA A 125 -8.88 10.99 -8.23
CA ALA A 125 -9.54 10.61 -9.48
C ALA A 125 -10.56 11.65 -9.98
N LEU A 126 -11.25 12.35 -9.06
CA LEU A 126 -12.13 13.47 -9.40
C LEU A 126 -11.35 14.62 -10.04
N MET A 127 -10.16 14.95 -9.51
CA MET A 127 -9.29 15.98 -10.10
C MET A 127 -8.78 15.57 -11.47
N ASP A 128 -8.40 14.33 -11.66
CA ASP A 128 -7.98 13.82 -12.98
C ASP A 128 -9.15 13.87 -13.98
N ALA A 129 -10.33 13.43 -13.57
CA ALA A 129 -11.53 13.53 -14.40
C ALA A 129 -11.87 14.99 -14.77
N ALA A 130 -11.69 15.95 -13.85
CA ALA A 130 -11.95 17.36 -14.11
C ALA A 130 -10.95 17.96 -15.11
N ARG A 131 -9.70 17.48 -15.14
CA ARG A 131 -8.69 17.88 -16.13
C ARG A 131 -9.00 17.39 -17.54
N ASP A 132 -9.58 16.20 -17.67
CA ASP A 132 -9.79 15.52 -18.93
C ASP A 132 -11.25 15.60 -19.42
N PHE A 133 -12.11 16.29 -18.66
CA PHE A 133 -13.53 16.43 -19.02
C PHE A 133 -13.72 17.20 -20.31
N ASN A 134 -14.40 16.56 -21.27
CA ASN A 134 -14.81 17.21 -22.52
C ASN A 134 -16.31 17.55 -22.49
N ALA A 135 -16.59 18.81 -22.23
CA ALA A 135 -17.95 19.35 -22.15
C ALA A 135 -18.73 19.27 -23.48
N ASP A 136 -18.02 19.20 -24.64
CA ASP A 136 -18.66 19.21 -25.96
C ASP A 136 -19.37 17.89 -26.30
N LEU A 137 -19.10 16.82 -25.54
CA LEU A 137 -19.75 15.51 -25.71
C LEU A 137 -21.19 15.44 -25.15
N GLY A 138 -21.68 16.47 -24.49
CA GLY A 138 -23.07 16.59 -24.00
C GLY A 138 -23.41 15.72 -22.79
N HIS A 139 -22.43 15.04 -22.19
CA HIS A 139 -22.64 14.25 -20.98
C HIS A 139 -22.41 15.09 -19.72
N ARG A 140 -23.13 14.74 -18.63
CA ARG A 140 -22.93 15.35 -17.31
C ARG A 140 -21.54 14.97 -16.78
N PHE A 141 -20.88 15.92 -16.10
CA PHE A 141 -19.58 15.68 -15.47
C PHE A 141 -19.64 14.52 -14.45
N SER A 142 -20.70 14.44 -13.65
CA SER A 142 -20.89 13.36 -12.68
C SER A 142 -20.90 11.97 -13.32
N THR A 143 -21.54 11.81 -14.49
CA THR A 143 -21.60 10.54 -15.22
C THR A 143 -20.21 10.12 -15.74
N TYR A 144 -19.44 11.09 -16.24
CA TYR A 144 -18.08 10.86 -16.72
C TYR A 144 -17.13 10.52 -15.55
N ALA A 145 -17.12 11.31 -14.49
CA ALA A 145 -16.19 11.18 -13.37
C ALA A 145 -16.47 9.93 -12.51
N PHE A 146 -17.73 9.49 -12.38
CA PHE A 146 -18.14 8.42 -11.46
C PHE A 146 -17.37 7.10 -11.68
N TRP A 147 -17.15 6.71 -12.92
CA TRP A 147 -16.44 5.47 -13.23
C TRP A 147 -14.95 5.53 -12.86
N GLY A 148 -14.30 6.67 -13.11
CA GLY A 148 -12.92 6.92 -12.68
C GLY A 148 -12.78 6.90 -11.16
N ILE A 149 -13.66 7.62 -10.47
CA ILE A 149 -13.73 7.67 -9.01
C ILE A 149 -13.94 6.28 -8.41
N ARG A 150 -14.95 5.54 -8.91
CA ARG A 150 -15.25 4.19 -8.43
C ARG A 150 -14.06 3.24 -8.63
N SER A 151 -13.39 3.32 -9.79
CA SER A 151 -12.20 2.52 -10.08
C SER A 151 -11.04 2.85 -9.13
N ALA A 152 -10.83 4.12 -8.79
CA ALA A 152 -9.80 4.55 -7.84
C ALA A 152 -10.12 4.07 -6.43
N VAL A 153 -11.35 4.26 -5.96
CA VAL A 153 -11.84 3.78 -4.66
C VAL A 153 -11.70 2.26 -4.53
N MET A 154 -12.04 1.50 -5.57
CA MET A 154 -11.87 0.04 -5.56
C MET A 154 -10.41 -0.39 -5.51
N ARG A 155 -9.51 0.33 -6.18
CA ARG A 155 -8.06 0.05 -6.12
C ARG A 155 -7.52 0.28 -4.72
N GLU A 156 -7.89 1.40 -4.11
CA GLU A 156 -7.48 1.75 -2.74
C GLU A 156 -8.02 0.75 -1.73
N LEU A 157 -9.29 0.37 -1.84
CA LEU A 157 -9.91 -0.64 -0.98
C LEU A 157 -9.16 -1.99 -1.04
N ASN A 158 -8.75 -2.43 -2.23
CA ASN A 158 -7.96 -3.64 -2.39
C ASN A 158 -6.56 -3.53 -1.75
N PHE A 159 -6.01 -2.32 -1.69
CA PHE A 159 -4.74 -2.03 -1.04
C PHE A 159 -4.89 -2.07 0.50
N LEU A 160 -5.91 -1.40 1.05
CA LEU A 160 -6.14 -1.30 2.49
C LEU A 160 -6.52 -2.64 3.16
N ARG A 161 -7.27 -3.48 2.45
CA ARG A 161 -7.81 -4.74 3.01
C ARG A 161 -6.77 -5.81 3.35
N ARG A 162 -5.52 -5.65 2.93
CA ARG A 162 -4.49 -6.67 3.16
C ARG A 162 -3.24 -6.09 3.77
N THR A 163 -2.80 -6.68 4.88
CA THR A 163 -1.53 -6.38 5.53
C THR A 163 -0.35 -6.63 4.57
N VAL A 164 -0.39 -7.76 3.85
CA VAL A 164 0.57 -8.06 2.79
C VAL A 164 -0.02 -7.65 1.44
N ARG A 165 0.59 -6.65 0.80
CA ARG A 165 0.16 -6.12 -0.49
C ARG A 165 0.23 -7.17 -1.59
N LEU A 166 -0.86 -7.33 -2.35
CA LEU A 166 -0.91 -8.16 -3.55
C LEU A 166 -0.98 -7.30 -4.83
N PRO A 167 -0.37 -7.76 -5.94
CA PRO A 167 -0.55 -7.15 -7.25
C PRO A 167 -2.01 -7.18 -7.71
N ARG A 168 -2.41 -6.19 -8.53
CA ARG A 168 -3.79 -6.04 -9.02
C ARG A 168 -4.31 -7.28 -9.77
N ASN A 169 -3.47 -7.88 -10.61
CA ASN A 169 -3.81 -9.09 -11.37
C ASN A 169 -4.20 -10.27 -10.45
N LEU A 170 -3.54 -10.41 -9.30
CA LEU A 170 -3.89 -11.44 -8.31
C LEU A 170 -5.25 -11.15 -7.65
N HIS A 171 -5.57 -9.90 -7.32
CA HIS A 171 -6.89 -9.53 -6.81
C HIS A 171 -8.01 -9.89 -7.80
N GLU A 172 -7.78 -9.63 -9.10
CA GLU A 172 -8.73 -9.98 -10.15
C GLU A 172 -8.89 -11.50 -10.28
N GLN A 173 -7.79 -12.26 -10.22
CA GLN A 173 -7.82 -13.73 -10.25
C GLN A 173 -8.53 -14.30 -9.02
N LEU A 174 -8.21 -13.82 -7.81
CA LEU A 174 -8.87 -14.24 -6.57
C LEU A 174 -10.37 -13.93 -6.57
N SER A 175 -10.77 -12.78 -7.15
CA SER A 175 -12.19 -12.43 -7.30
C SER A 175 -12.91 -13.36 -8.27
N LYS A 176 -12.27 -13.74 -9.38
CA LYS A 176 -12.82 -14.72 -10.34
C LYS A 176 -12.89 -16.12 -9.71
N LEU A 177 -11.85 -16.52 -8.97
CA LEU A 177 -11.83 -17.82 -8.28
C LEU A 177 -13.00 -17.94 -7.30
N ARG A 178 -13.20 -16.95 -6.42
CA ARG A 178 -14.32 -16.94 -5.48
C ARG A 178 -15.68 -17.02 -6.17
N LYS A 179 -15.84 -16.37 -7.32
CA LYS A 179 -17.08 -16.44 -8.11
C LYS A 179 -17.29 -17.82 -8.72
N ALA A 180 -16.24 -18.46 -9.22
CA ALA A 180 -16.29 -19.81 -9.76
C ALA A 180 -16.61 -20.83 -8.66
N GLU A 181 -15.94 -20.74 -7.51
CA GLU A 181 -16.21 -21.60 -6.34
C GLU A 181 -17.66 -21.43 -5.86
N ALA A 182 -18.17 -20.20 -5.76
CA ALA A 182 -19.55 -19.93 -5.35
C ALA A 182 -20.58 -20.49 -6.35
N ALA A 183 -20.31 -20.39 -7.66
CA ALA A 183 -21.18 -20.94 -8.70
C ALA A 183 -21.22 -22.48 -8.62
N LEU A 184 -20.03 -23.12 -8.51
CA LEU A 184 -19.94 -24.57 -8.39
C LEU A 184 -20.60 -25.09 -7.09
N LEU A 185 -20.43 -24.37 -5.97
CA LEU A 185 -21.10 -24.71 -4.72
C LEU A 185 -22.62 -24.68 -4.87
N GLN A 186 -23.15 -23.70 -5.62
CA GLN A 186 -24.57 -23.59 -5.89
C GLN A 186 -25.11 -24.73 -6.83
N GLU A 187 -24.28 -25.11 -7.81
CA GLU A 187 -24.65 -26.18 -8.77
C GLU A 187 -24.53 -27.58 -8.15
N LEU A 188 -23.47 -27.84 -7.41
CA LEU A 188 -23.18 -29.17 -6.85
C LEU A 188 -23.84 -29.43 -5.51
N GLY A 189 -24.22 -28.37 -4.76
CA GLY A 189 -24.74 -28.47 -3.40
C GLY A 189 -23.74 -28.97 -2.36
N ARG A 190 -22.46 -29.11 -2.74
CA ARG A 190 -21.31 -29.47 -1.89
C ARG A 190 -20.10 -28.59 -2.22
N GLU A 191 -19.10 -28.59 -1.35
CA GLU A 191 -17.85 -27.94 -1.66
C GLU A 191 -17.19 -28.57 -2.90
N PRO A 192 -16.76 -27.76 -3.89
CA PRO A 192 -16.14 -28.27 -5.11
C PRO A 192 -14.70 -28.73 -4.83
N GLU A 193 -14.30 -29.82 -5.48
CA GLU A 193 -12.94 -30.30 -5.47
C GLU A 193 -12.00 -29.41 -6.30
N GLU A 194 -10.69 -29.48 -6.04
CA GLU A 194 -9.70 -28.62 -6.74
C GLU A 194 -9.71 -28.85 -8.25
N GLU A 195 -9.92 -30.08 -8.70
CA GLU A 195 -10.02 -30.44 -10.12
C GLU A 195 -11.26 -29.82 -10.79
N GLU A 196 -12.39 -29.80 -10.10
CA GLU A 196 -13.64 -29.19 -10.60
C GLU A 196 -13.49 -27.66 -10.71
N VAL A 197 -12.87 -27.04 -9.70
CA VAL A 197 -12.57 -25.60 -9.72
C VAL A 197 -11.57 -25.28 -10.83
N ALA A 198 -10.53 -26.09 -11.01
CA ALA A 198 -9.51 -25.90 -12.04
C ALA A 198 -10.14 -26.01 -13.45
N ALA A 199 -11.03 -26.96 -13.67
CA ALA A 199 -11.76 -27.14 -14.93
C ALA A 199 -12.65 -25.93 -15.22
N ALA A 200 -13.41 -25.43 -14.24
CA ALA A 200 -14.28 -24.27 -14.38
C ALA A 200 -13.49 -22.96 -14.59
N PHE A 201 -12.34 -22.84 -13.94
CA PHE A 201 -11.46 -21.67 -14.05
C PHE A 201 -10.60 -21.70 -15.32
N GLY A 202 -10.39 -22.86 -15.91
CA GLY A 202 -9.57 -23.07 -17.12
C GLY A 202 -8.07 -23.06 -16.84
N CYS A 203 -7.65 -23.63 -15.72
CA CYS A 203 -6.22 -23.70 -15.31
C CYS A 203 -5.89 -25.09 -14.72
N THR A 204 -4.64 -25.30 -14.32
CA THR A 204 -4.21 -26.53 -13.64
C THR A 204 -4.55 -26.50 -12.14
N PRO A 205 -4.74 -27.66 -11.48
CA PRO A 205 -5.01 -27.74 -10.05
C PRO A 205 -3.93 -27.08 -9.20
N GLU A 206 -2.65 -27.22 -9.57
CA GLU A 206 -1.52 -26.58 -8.86
C GLU A 206 -1.67 -25.06 -8.82
N LYS A 207 -2.22 -24.45 -9.90
CA LYS A 207 -2.47 -23.01 -9.95
C LYS A 207 -3.59 -22.59 -9.00
N ILE A 208 -4.61 -23.44 -8.80
CA ILE A 208 -5.66 -23.18 -7.81
C ILE A 208 -5.09 -23.23 -6.40
N THR A 209 -4.26 -24.24 -6.09
CA THR A 209 -3.58 -24.36 -4.78
C THR A 209 -2.70 -23.13 -4.52
N GLU A 210 -1.92 -22.65 -5.50
CA GLU A 210 -1.14 -21.42 -5.40
C GLU A 210 -2.04 -20.19 -5.12
N LEU A 211 -3.14 -20.04 -5.84
CA LEU A 211 -4.08 -18.93 -5.63
C LEU A 211 -4.74 -18.99 -4.25
N ARG A 212 -5.05 -20.17 -3.73
CA ARG A 212 -5.57 -20.35 -2.37
C ARG A 212 -4.56 -19.92 -1.29
N CYS A 213 -3.26 -20.17 -1.50
CA CYS A 213 -2.23 -19.64 -0.59
C CYS A 213 -2.28 -18.10 -0.52
N TYR A 214 -2.49 -17.40 -1.65
CA TYR A 214 -2.66 -15.95 -1.65
C TYR A 214 -4.02 -15.49 -1.09
N GLN A 215 -4.98 -16.38 -0.95
CA GLN A 215 -6.29 -16.05 -0.38
C GLN A 215 -6.25 -15.90 1.15
N GLN A 216 -5.29 -16.55 1.80
CA GLN A 216 -5.12 -16.50 3.25
C GLN A 216 -4.88 -15.06 3.72
N HIS A 217 -5.50 -14.72 4.85
CA HIS A 217 -5.30 -13.44 5.56
C HIS A 217 -4.35 -13.65 6.72
N GLY A 218 -3.63 -12.59 7.10
CA GLY A 218 -2.84 -12.57 8.32
C GLY A 218 -3.76 -12.79 9.55
N GLN A 219 -3.26 -13.54 10.51
CA GLN A 219 -3.92 -13.72 11.79
C GLN A 219 -3.36 -12.71 12.80
N SER A 220 -4.22 -12.14 13.66
CA SER A 220 -3.76 -11.23 14.70
C SER A 220 -2.94 -12.00 15.75
N LEU A 221 -1.81 -11.45 16.15
CA LEU A 221 -1.00 -11.98 17.23
C LEU A 221 -1.68 -11.81 18.59
N ASP A 222 -2.57 -10.82 18.72
CA ASP A 222 -3.34 -10.56 19.94
C ASP A 222 -4.61 -11.43 20.04
N ALA A 223 -4.86 -12.28 19.04
CA ALA A 223 -6.01 -13.17 19.08
C ALA A 223 -5.87 -14.18 20.23
N PRO A 224 -6.91 -14.36 21.07
CA PRO A 224 -6.87 -15.37 22.15
C PRO A 224 -6.81 -16.78 21.54
N LEU A 225 -6.08 -17.68 22.20
CA LEU A 225 -5.89 -19.06 21.76
C LEU A 225 -7.14 -19.96 21.97
N GLY A 226 -8.12 -19.49 22.70
CA GLY A 226 -9.36 -20.17 23.02
C GLY A 226 -10.33 -19.26 23.75
N GLU A 227 -11.59 -19.70 23.91
CA GLU A 227 -12.65 -18.90 24.53
C GLU A 227 -12.39 -18.59 26.01
N GLU A 228 -11.62 -19.42 26.74
CA GLU A 228 -11.31 -19.26 28.16
C GLU A 228 -9.82 -18.95 28.41
N SER A 229 -9.00 -18.77 27.34
CA SER A 229 -7.57 -18.54 27.48
C SER A 229 -7.25 -17.05 27.53
N GLU A 230 -6.56 -16.61 28.56
CA GLU A 230 -6.00 -15.24 28.62
C GLU A 230 -4.74 -15.11 27.75
N MET A 231 -4.19 -16.24 27.24
CA MET A 231 -2.97 -16.27 26.44
C MET A 231 -3.24 -15.87 24.99
N SER A 232 -2.46 -14.95 24.45
CA SER A 232 -2.54 -14.54 23.05
C SER A 232 -1.76 -15.49 22.13
N PHE A 233 -2.12 -15.53 20.84
CA PHE A 233 -1.40 -16.32 19.84
C PHE A 233 0.06 -15.90 19.73
N GLY A 234 0.37 -14.60 19.87
CA GLY A 234 1.74 -14.07 19.85
C GLY A 234 2.65 -14.64 20.93
N GLU A 235 2.11 -14.92 22.14
CA GLU A 235 2.89 -15.47 23.25
C GLU A 235 3.35 -16.91 23.01
N THR A 236 2.75 -17.62 22.06
CA THR A 236 3.16 -19.00 21.70
C THR A 236 4.26 -19.04 20.64
N LEU A 237 4.57 -17.91 20.01
CA LEU A 237 5.59 -17.85 18.97
C LEU A 237 6.98 -17.70 19.59
N ALA A 238 7.84 -18.69 19.34
CA ALA A 238 9.23 -18.61 19.76
C ALA A 238 9.99 -17.58 18.92
N ASP A 239 10.79 -16.75 19.58
CA ASP A 239 11.76 -15.90 18.91
C ASP A 239 12.92 -16.77 18.40
N ARG A 240 13.06 -16.88 17.09
CA ARG A 240 14.10 -17.69 16.43
C ARG A 240 15.45 -17.00 16.37
N GLU A 241 15.47 -15.68 16.56
CA GLU A 241 16.70 -14.87 16.54
C GLU A 241 17.26 -14.64 17.93
N ALA A 242 16.49 -14.89 18.97
CA ALA A 242 16.97 -14.83 20.34
C ALA A 242 18.07 -15.90 20.56
N GLY A 243 19.28 -15.44 20.80
CA GLY A 243 20.39 -16.30 21.15
C GLY A 243 20.09 -17.09 22.43
N THR A 244 20.49 -18.35 22.48
CA THR A 244 20.39 -19.14 23.72
C THR A 244 21.35 -18.61 24.80
N PRO A 245 21.10 -18.84 26.07
CA PRO A 245 22.06 -18.51 27.14
C PRO A 245 23.46 -19.09 26.89
N ALA A 246 23.53 -20.28 26.24
CA ALA A 246 24.79 -20.90 25.84
C ALA A 246 25.51 -20.07 24.76
N ASP A 247 24.79 -19.59 23.73
CA ASP A 247 25.38 -18.74 22.67
C ASP A 247 25.94 -17.44 23.25
N HIS A 248 25.24 -16.83 24.23
CA HIS A 248 25.70 -15.64 24.93
C HIS A 248 26.96 -15.92 25.79
N ALA A 249 27.01 -17.04 26.50
CA ALA A 249 28.17 -17.45 27.24
C ALA A 249 29.38 -17.72 26.34
N GLU A 250 29.20 -18.48 25.25
CA GLU A 250 30.26 -18.68 24.26
C GLU A 250 30.73 -17.38 23.59
N ALA A 251 29.83 -16.44 23.30
CA ALA A 251 30.20 -15.14 22.76
C ALA A 251 31.03 -14.33 23.76
N ALA A 252 30.67 -14.35 25.05
CA ALA A 252 31.44 -13.72 26.12
C ALA A 252 32.83 -14.32 26.24
N ASP A 253 32.94 -15.65 26.29
CA ASP A 253 34.20 -16.39 26.38
C ASP A 253 35.12 -16.06 25.17
N ARG A 254 34.56 -15.96 23.94
CA ARG A 254 35.31 -15.57 22.74
C ARG A 254 35.86 -14.14 22.87
N VAL A 255 35.05 -13.20 23.43
CA VAL A 255 35.47 -11.82 23.63
C VAL A 255 36.60 -11.76 24.66
N ASP A 256 36.51 -12.50 25.77
CA ASP A 256 37.52 -12.53 26.80
C ASP A 256 38.81 -13.20 26.29
N ALA A 257 38.72 -14.31 25.57
CA ALA A 257 39.86 -14.93 24.90
C ALA A 257 40.56 -13.98 23.92
N LEU A 258 39.78 -13.20 23.14
CA LEU A 258 40.33 -12.19 22.25
C LEU A 258 41.06 -11.08 23.05
N ARG A 259 40.50 -10.61 24.17
CA ARG A 259 41.14 -9.62 25.04
C ARG A 259 42.47 -10.10 25.59
N GLU A 260 42.54 -11.35 26.04
CA GLU A 260 43.77 -11.95 26.52
C GLU A 260 44.87 -12.02 25.44
N VAL A 261 44.48 -12.38 24.21
CA VAL A 261 45.40 -12.44 23.08
C VAL A 261 45.87 -11.02 22.68
N LEU A 262 44.95 -10.04 22.65
CA LEU A 262 45.29 -8.65 22.36
C LEU A 262 46.21 -8.03 23.42
N ALA A 263 46.09 -8.43 24.70
CA ALA A 263 46.96 -7.96 25.77
C ALA A 263 48.43 -8.39 25.64
N GLN A 264 48.73 -9.41 24.81
CA GLN A 264 50.12 -9.84 24.54
C GLN A 264 50.81 -9.03 23.43
N LEU A 265 50.08 -8.16 22.74
CA LEU A 265 50.63 -7.30 21.68
C LEU A 265 51.31 -6.06 22.29
N THR A 266 52.35 -5.59 21.59
CA THR A 266 52.90 -4.26 21.95
C THR A 266 51.89 -3.16 21.64
N PRO A 267 51.96 -1.99 22.33
CA PRO A 267 50.99 -0.90 22.09
C PRO A 267 50.87 -0.48 20.63
N ARG A 268 51.97 -0.52 19.89
CA ARG A 268 52.00 -0.17 18.45
C ARG A 268 51.32 -1.26 17.57
N GLU A 269 51.55 -2.52 17.88
CA GLU A 269 50.87 -3.65 17.20
C GLU A 269 49.38 -3.66 17.49
N LEU A 270 48.99 -3.40 18.74
CA LEU A 270 47.59 -3.35 19.16
C LEU A 270 46.83 -2.23 18.43
N GLU A 271 47.46 -1.02 18.33
CA GLU A 271 46.84 0.11 17.63
C GLU A 271 46.61 -0.20 16.15
N VAL A 272 47.58 -0.85 15.47
CA VAL A 272 47.44 -1.24 14.07
C VAL A 272 46.30 -2.24 13.88
N ILE A 273 46.21 -3.26 14.75
CA ILE A 273 45.13 -4.26 14.70
C ILE A 273 43.77 -3.61 14.98
N ARG A 274 43.64 -2.74 15.97
CA ARG A 274 42.40 -2.02 16.27
C ARG A 274 41.89 -1.18 15.12
N LEU A 275 42.77 -0.38 14.51
CA LEU A 275 42.42 0.46 13.38
C LEU A 275 42.14 -0.32 12.12
N ARG A 276 42.84 -1.44 11.91
CA ARG A 276 42.65 -2.29 10.73
C ARG A 276 41.35 -3.07 10.73
N HIS A 277 40.94 -3.58 11.88
CA HIS A 277 39.74 -4.41 12.05
C HIS A 277 38.56 -3.66 12.68
N GLY A 278 38.66 -2.35 12.81
CA GLY A 278 37.54 -1.54 13.28
C GLY A 278 37.12 -1.82 14.73
N LEU A 279 38.02 -2.29 15.61
CA LEU A 279 37.67 -2.62 16.99
C LEU A 279 37.23 -1.40 17.83
N ASP A 280 37.65 -0.22 17.43
CA ASP A 280 37.28 1.06 18.07
C ASP A 280 36.41 1.96 17.16
N GLY A 281 35.95 1.46 15.99
CA GLY A 281 35.15 2.25 15.02
C GLY A 281 35.22 1.70 13.60
N GLU A 282 35.48 2.58 12.62
CA GLU A 282 35.55 2.17 11.21
C GLU A 282 36.87 1.48 10.85
N GLU A 283 36.81 0.49 9.97
CA GLU A 283 38.00 -0.18 9.42
C GLU A 283 38.81 0.77 8.53
N LEU A 284 40.10 0.87 8.79
CA LEU A 284 40.99 1.68 8.00
C LEU A 284 41.87 0.88 7.04
N THR A 285 42.20 1.49 5.91
CA THR A 285 43.17 0.90 4.96
C THR A 285 44.60 1.00 5.49
N LEU A 286 45.52 0.12 5.05
CA LEU A 286 46.92 0.14 5.44
C LEU A 286 47.59 1.47 5.11
N ASP A 287 47.16 2.13 4.01
CA ASP A 287 47.67 3.46 3.63
C ASP A 287 47.22 4.54 4.61
N ALA A 288 45.94 4.54 5.00
CA ALA A 288 45.38 5.47 5.96
C ALA A 288 46.03 5.34 7.35
N ILE A 289 46.26 4.11 7.80
CA ILE A 289 46.98 3.80 9.04
C ILE A 289 48.42 4.30 8.94
N GLY A 290 49.10 4.05 7.78
CA GLY A 290 50.45 4.50 7.51
C GLY A 290 50.58 6.04 7.59
N GLN A 291 49.68 6.78 6.97
CA GLN A 291 49.61 8.23 7.04
C GLN A 291 49.39 8.72 8.46
N ARG A 292 48.50 8.09 9.23
CA ARG A 292 48.21 8.46 10.62
C ARG A 292 49.41 8.23 11.55
N GLN A 293 50.17 7.15 11.34
CA GLN A 293 51.34 6.80 12.15
C GLN A 293 52.70 7.32 11.59
N GLY A 294 52.68 8.01 10.44
CA GLY A 294 53.89 8.56 9.82
C GLY A 294 54.87 7.50 9.28
N VAL A 295 54.34 6.34 8.82
CA VAL A 295 55.13 5.21 8.29
C VAL A 295 54.61 4.74 6.94
N SER A 296 55.44 4.03 6.19
CA SER A 296 54.99 3.48 4.89
C SER A 296 53.98 2.36 5.04
N ARG A 297 53.11 2.21 4.03
CA ARG A 297 52.11 1.13 3.92
C ARG A 297 52.73 -0.24 4.17
N GLU A 298 53.94 -0.50 3.56
CA GLU A 298 54.61 -1.77 3.69
C GLU A 298 55.08 -2.03 5.14
N ARG A 299 55.45 -0.96 5.86
CA ARG A 299 55.79 -1.08 7.27
C ARG A 299 54.59 -1.43 8.14
N ILE A 300 53.40 -0.88 7.87
CA ILE A 300 52.16 -1.26 8.55
C ILE A 300 51.80 -2.74 8.26
N ARG A 301 51.92 -3.19 7.01
CA ARG A 301 51.71 -4.57 6.63
C ARG A 301 52.64 -5.56 7.39
N GLN A 302 53.90 -5.16 7.57
CA GLN A 302 54.87 -5.97 8.36
C GLN A 302 54.48 -6.05 9.83
N ILE A 303 54.01 -4.91 10.44
CA ILE A 303 53.56 -4.85 11.82
C ILE A 303 52.30 -5.74 11.99
N GLU A 304 51.33 -5.62 11.09
CA GLU A 304 50.13 -6.44 11.07
C GLU A 304 50.48 -7.95 11.00
N ALA A 305 51.34 -8.33 10.07
CA ALA A 305 51.74 -9.75 9.93
C ALA A 305 52.46 -10.32 11.17
N VAL A 306 53.27 -9.50 11.85
CA VAL A 306 53.91 -9.89 13.11
C VAL A 306 52.88 -10.02 14.23
N ALA A 307 51.93 -9.03 14.33
CA ALA A 307 50.89 -9.06 15.32
C ALA A 307 49.97 -10.29 15.16
N LEU A 308 49.50 -10.57 13.94
CA LEU A 308 48.66 -11.74 13.67
C LEU A 308 49.40 -13.08 13.95
N ARG A 309 50.70 -13.14 13.69
CA ARG A 309 51.51 -14.34 14.05
C ARG A 309 51.57 -14.53 15.56
N LYS A 310 51.77 -13.45 16.35
CA LYS A 310 51.78 -13.53 17.82
C LYS A 310 50.40 -13.96 18.33
N MET A 311 49.33 -13.40 17.80
CA MET A 311 47.98 -13.80 18.14
C MET A 311 47.67 -15.25 17.83
N GLY A 312 48.09 -15.76 16.65
CA GLY A 312 47.92 -17.14 16.25
C GLY A 312 48.73 -18.17 17.10
N LEU A 313 49.85 -17.76 17.68
CA LEU A 313 50.62 -18.57 18.63
C LEU A 313 49.98 -18.54 20.03
N ALA A 314 49.42 -17.44 20.43
CA ALA A 314 48.73 -17.28 21.72
C ALA A 314 47.39 -18.05 21.76
N ALA A 315 46.62 -18.03 20.67
CA ALA A 315 45.35 -18.74 20.55
C ALA A 315 45.49 -20.30 20.50
N ARG A 316 46.69 -20.82 20.31
CA ARG A 316 46.97 -22.26 20.34
C ARG A 316 47.43 -22.81 21.68
N ARG A 317 47.57 -21.97 22.67
CA ARG A 317 47.90 -22.33 24.04
C ARG A 317 46.61 -22.36 24.91
#